data_c02574f4c4210103147c09e7e5f96fce
#
_entry.id   c02574f4c4210103147c09e7e5f96fce
#
_cell.length_a   1.000
_cell.length_b   1.000
_cell.length_c   1.000
_cell.angle_alpha   90.00
_cell.angle_beta   90.00
_cell.angle_gamma   90.00
#
_symmetry.space_group_name_H-M   'P 1'
#
loop_
_entity.id
_entity.type
_entity.pdbx_description
1 polymer ?
#
loop_
_entity_poly.entity_id
_entity_poly.type
_entity_poly.pdbx_seq_one_letter_code
_entity_poly.pdbx_strand_id
1 'polypeptide(L)'
;WNTYAFFVLYANIDEFDATKYTLEYDKLSVMDKWLLSKLNTLVKTVDDNLANYKITETARVLDNFVDELSNWYVRRSRARFWVKEMTQDKINAYMTLYTALVTLCKAAAPMIPFMTEDIYQNLVRNIDKSAPESIHLCDFPEYDEKLIDKELENDMEEVLDIVVLGRACRNTANIKNRQPIGMMYVKAPEALSDFYIDIIEDELNVKKVEFTDDVAAF
;
A
#
# COMPACT_ATOMS: atom_id res chain seq x y z
N TRP A 1 8.31 -2.10 -10.37
CA TRP A 1 8.24 -3.13 -11.41
C TRP A 1 7.70 -4.46 -10.89
N ASN A 2 8.20 -4.96 -9.78
CA ASN A 2 7.75 -6.24 -9.22
C ASN A 2 6.27 -6.23 -8.82
N THR A 3 5.77 -5.12 -8.30
CA THR A 3 4.35 -4.95 -7.97
C THR A 3 3.47 -4.96 -9.22
N TYR A 4 3.90 -4.28 -10.27
CA TYR A 4 3.25 -4.32 -11.57
C TYR A 4 3.26 -5.75 -12.16
N ALA A 5 4.40 -6.43 -12.16
CA ALA A 5 4.51 -7.81 -12.63
C ALA A 5 3.59 -8.78 -11.86
N PHE A 6 3.48 -8.60 -10.54
CA PHE A 6 2.54 -9.33 -9.70
C PHE A 6 1.09 -9.10 -10.14
N PHE A 7 0.70 -7.83 -10.34
CA PHE A 7 -0.66 -7.50 -10.80
C PHE A 7 -0.96 -8.17 -12.16
N VAL A 8 -0.09 -7.99 -13.15
CA VAL A 8 -0.29 -8.53 -14.51
C VAL A 8 -0.37 -10.05 -14.51
N LEU A 9 0.48 -10.72 -13.72
CA LEU A 9 0.47 -12.17 -13.61
C LEU A 9 -0.91 -12.69 -13.18
N TYR A 10 -1.45 -12.17 -12.08
CA TYR A 10 -2.74 -12.62 -11.55
C TYR A 10 -3.92 -12.10 -12.39
N ALA A 11 -3.86 -10.87 -12.89
CA ALA A 11 -4.88 -10.34 -13.80
C ALA A 11 -5.04 -11.19 -15.06
N ASN A 12 -3.93 -11.70 -15.62
CA ASN A 12 -3.97 -12.60 -16.77
C ASN A 12 -4.56 -13.98 -16.43
N ILE A 13 -4.21 -14.53 -15.26
CA ILE A 13 -4.75 -15.83 -14.79
C ILE A 13 -6.26 -15.74 -14.56
N ASP A 14 -6.72 -14.65 -14.00
CA ASP A 14 -8.12 -14.44 -13.64
C ASP A 14 -8.95 -13.78 -14.76
N GLU A 15 -8.32 -13.45 -15.89
CA GLU A 15 -8.93 -12.70 -17.01
C GLU A 15 -9.58 -11.37 -16.53
N PHE A 16 -8.91 -10.71 -15.56
CA PHE A 16 -9.40 -9.50 -14.94
C PHE A 16 -9.31 -8.31 -15.90
N ASP A 17 -10.44 -7.62 -16.06
CA ASP A 17 -10.57 -6.42 -16.88
C ASP A 17 -11.10 -5.27 -16.00
N ALA A 18 -10.23 -4.30 -15.70
CA ALA A 18 -10.55 -3.18 -14.82
C ALA A 18 -11.71 -2.31 -15.35
N THR A 19 -11.98 -2.32 -16.67
CA THR A 19 -13.08 -1.53 -17.26
C THR A 19 -14.47 -2.07 -16.91
N LYS A 20 -14.55 -3.30 -16.42
CA LYS A 20 -15.81 -3.98 -16.05
C LYS A 20 -16.23 -3.76 -14.61
N TYR A 21 -15.37 -3.16 -13.80
CA TYR A 21 -15.60 -3.00 -12.37
C TYR A 21 -15.48 -1.54 -11.94
N THR A 22 -16.15 -1.20 -10.85
CA THR A 22 -16.06 0.11 -10.22
C THR A 22 -15.55 -0.04 -8.79
N LEU A 23 -14.66 0.86 -8.38
CA LEU A 23 -14.19 0.91 -7.00
C LEU A 23 -15.29 1.46 -6.10
N GLU A 24 -15.80 0.64 -5.18
CA GLU A 24 -16.85 1.03 -4.22
C GLU A 24 -16.21 1.19 -2.83
N TYR A 25 -15.86 2.43 -2.46
CA TYR A 25 -15.11 2.74 -1.25
C TYR A 25 -15.70 2.14 0.03
N ASP A 26 -17.03 2.15 0.17
CA ASP A 26 -17.72 1.63 1.37
C ASP A 26 -17.55 0.11 1.57
N LYS A 27 -17.27 -0.61 0.49
CA LYS A 27 -17.08 -2.07 0.51
C LYS A 27 -15.60 -2.50 0.64
N LEU A 28 -14.70 -1.54 0.73
CA LEU A 28 -13.26 -1.79 0.81
C LEU A 28 -12.85 -2.25 2.21
N SER A 29 -11.83 -3.10 2.26
CA SER A 29 -11.15 -3.45 3.51
C SER A 29 -10.41 -2.25 4.10
N VAL A 30 -10.05 -2.32 5.37
CA VAL A 30 -9.23 -1.27 6.02
C VAL A 30 -7.89 -1.09 5.30
N MET A 31 -7.26 -2.18 4.86
CA MET A 31 -6.00 -2.12 4.09
C MET A 31 -6.17 -1.44 2.73
N ASP A 32 -7.29 -1.64 2.04
CA ASP A 32 -7.58 -0.97 0.77
C ASP A 32 -7.78 0.54 1.00
N LYS A 33 -8.55 0.90 2.03
CA LYS A 33 -8.78 2.30 2.42
C LYS A 33 -7.49 3.00 2.82
N TRP A 34 -6.64 2.32 3.59
CA TRP A 34 -5.32 2.83 3.94
C TRP A 34 -4.47 3.14 2.69
N LEU A 35 -4.38 2.20 1.75
CA LEU A 35 -3.59 2.42 0.53
C LEU A 35 -4.15 3.59 -0.30
N LEU A 36 -5.47 3.71 -0.43
CA LEU A 36 -6.09 4.80 -1.17
C LEU A 36 -5.92 6.15 -0.47
N SER A 37 -5.96 6.19 0.86
CA SER A 37 -5.64 7.39 1.63
C SER A 37 -4.18 7.82 1.39
N LYS A 38 -3.23 6.90 1.53
CA LYS A 38 -1.80 7.14 1.25
C LYS A 38 -1.57 7.58 -0.20
N LEU A 39 -2.31 7.02 -1.16
CA LEU A 39 -2.23 7.41 -2.57
C LEU A 39 -2.68 8.85 -2.79
N ASN A 40 -3.79 9.28 -2.18
CA ASN A 40 -4.26 10.65 -2.26
C ASN A 40 -3.31 11.63 -1.55
N THR A 41 -2.77 11.25 -0.40
CA THR A 41 -1.71 12.00 0.29
C THR A 41 -0.45 12.12 -0.57
N LEU A 42 -0.06 11.04 -1.27
CA LEU A 42 1.06 11.04 -2.21
C LEU A 42 0.84 12.05 -3.33
N VAL A 43 -0.29 11.97 -4.04
CA VAL A 43 -0.60 12.86 -5.16
C VAL A 43 -0.56 14.33 -4.73
N LYS A 44 -1.20 14.66 -3.60
CA LYS A 44 -1.18 16.00 -3.01
C LYS A 44 0.24 16.47 -2.73
N THR A 45 1.05 15.63 -2.09
CA THR A 45 2.42 15.98 -1.71
C THR A 45 3.33 16.12 -2.93
N VAL A 46 3.16 15.27 -3.93
CA VAL A 46 3.94 15.33 -5.19
C VAL A 46 3.60 16.60 -5.96
N ASP A 47 2.30 16.95 -6.08
CA ASP A 47 1.86 18.17 -6.75
C ASP A 47 2.42 19.42 -6.06
N ASP A 48 2.26 19.51 -4.74
CA ASP A 48 2.81 20.62 -3.94
C ASP A 48 4.34 20.74 -4.07
N ASN A 49 5.06 19.62 -4.04
CA ASN A 49 6.50 19.61 -4.16
C ASN A 49 6.96 20.03 -5.55
N LEU A 50 6.32 19.54 -6.62
CA LEU A 50 6.66 19.90 -8.00
C LEU A 50 6.36 21.38 -8.26
N ALA A 51 5.23 21.90 -7.76
CA ALA A 51 4.89 23.33 -7.85
C ALA A 51 5.94 24.24 -7.18
N ASN A 52 6.65 23.70 -6.16
CA ASN A 52 7.72 24.42 -5.43
C ASN A 52 9.13 23.98 -5.84
N TYR A 53 9.30 23.28 -6.96
CA TYR A 53 10.60 22.80 -7.50
C TYR A 53 11.39 21.89 -6.52
N LYS A 54 10.69 21.19 -5.61
CA LYS A 54 11.30 20.26 -4.64
C LYS A 54 11.45 18.85 -5.22
N ILE A 55 12.29 18.71 -6.22
CA ILE A 55 12.42 17.47 -7.01
C ILE A 55 12.93 16.29 -6.18
N THR A 56 13.91 16.53 -5.31
CA THR A 56 14.50 15.48 -4.45
C THR A 56 13.47 14.95 -3.45
N GLU A 57 12.70 15.84 -2.85
CA GLU A 57 11.63 15.49 -1.91
C GLU A 57 10.54 14.69 -2.61
N THR A 58 10.17 15.08 -3.83
CA THR A 58 9.23 14.32 -4.67
C THR A 58 9.71 12.89 -4.90
N ALA A 59 10.97 12.71 -5.28
CA ALA A 59 11.55 11.38 -5.51
C ALA A 59 11.48 10.50 -4.24
N ARG A 60 11.78 11.07 -3.08
CA ARG A 60 11.72 10.33 -1.79
C ARG A 60 10.30 9.91 -1.42
N VAL A 61 9.33 10.80 -1.63
CA VAL A 61 7.92 10.47 -1.32
C VAL A 61 7.39 9.37 -2.23
N LEU A 62 7.76 9.39 -3.51
CA LEU A 62 7.43 8.33 -4.47
C LEU A 62 8.09 6.98 -4.06
N ASP A 63 9.35 7.00 -3.68
CA ASP A 63 10.10 5.81 -3.25
C ASP A 63 9.49 5.18 -2.00
N ASN A 64 9.17 5.99 -0.98
CA ASN A 64 8.51 5.53 0.25
C ASN A 64 7.15 4.89 -0.05
N PHE A 65 6.34 5.51 -0.92
CA PHE A 65 5.04 4.93 -1.29
C PHE A 65 5.19 3.60 -2.03
N VAL A 66 6.19 3.45 -2.90
CA VAL A 66 6.48 2.18 -3.59
C VAL A 66 6.86 1.10 -2.59
N ASP A 67 7.65 1.43 -1.55
CA ASP A 67 8.00 0.50 -0.49
C ASP A 67 6.75 0.04 0.29
N GLU A 68 5.91 0.96 0.74
CA GLU A 68 4.65 0.66 1.43
C GLU A 68 3.70 -0.18 0.56
N LEU A 69 3.55 0.19 -0.71
CA LEU A 69 2.73 -0.55 -1.68
C LEU A 69 3.21 -1.99 -1.84
N SER A 70 4.51 -2.19 -2.03
CA SER A 70 5.09 -3.51 -2.31
C SER A 70 5.21 -4.37 -1.05
N ASN A 71 5.82 -3.82 0.01
CA ASN A 71 6.21 -4.58 1.19
C ASN A 71 5.10 -4.70 2.23
N TRP A 72 4.06 -3.86 2.15
CA TRP A 72 2.93 -3.92 3.06
C TRP A 72 1.65 -4.31 2.36
N TYR A 73 1.12 -3.47 1.47
CA TYR A 73 -0.17 -3.76 0.85
C TYR A 73 -0.14 -5.05 0.03
N VAL A 74 0.73 -5.16 -0.96
CA VAL A 74 0.77 -6.34 -1.86
C VAL A 74 1.12 -7.59 -1.08
N ARG A 75 2.11 -7.54 -0.20
CA ARG A 75 2.53 -8.70 0.57
C ARG A 75 1.42 -9.25 1.47
N ARG A 76 0.68 -8.38 2.15
CA ARG A 76 -0.43 -8.78 3.03
C ARG A 76 -1.69 -9.15 2.26
N SER A 77 -1.89 -8.58 1.07
CA SER A 77 -3.07 -8.86 0.23
C SER A 77 -2.90 -10.08 -0.68
N ARG A 78 -1.73 -10.73 -0.72
CA ARG A 78 -1.45 -11.84 -1.65
C ARG A 78 -2.50 -12.95 -1.61
N ALA A 79 -2.93 -13.36 -0.42
CA ALA A 79 -3.91 -14.42 -0.25
C ALA A 79 -5.25 -14.12 -0.96
N ARG A 80 -5.65 -12.84 -1.05
CA ARG A 80 -6.86 -12.40 -1.74
C ARG A 80 -6.79 -12.67 -3.26
N PHE A 81 -5.60 -12.54 -3.86
CA PHE A 81 -5.37 -12.83 -5.28
C PHE A 81 -5.31 -14.34 -5.59
N TRP A 82 -5.00 -15.17 -4.58
CA TRP A 82 -4.88 -16.63 -4.75
C TRP A 82 -6.22 -17.37 -4.66
N VAL A 83 -7.26 -16.73 -4.18
CA VAL A 83 -8.61 -17.33 -4.15
C VAL A 83 -9.04 -17.64 -5.57
N LYS A 84 -9.60 -18.85 -5.79
CA LYS A 84 -10.00 -19.31 -7.14
C LYS A 84 -11.19 -18.52 -7.70
N GLU A 85 -12.13 -18.16 -6.84
CA GLU A 85 -13.36 -17.48 -7.24
C GLU A 85 -13.14 -15.95 -7.27
N MET A 86 -13.78 -15.28 -8.24
CA MET A 86 -13.78 -13.81 -8.33
C MET A 86 -14.76 -13.22 -7.33
N THR A 87 -14.41 -13.27 -6.04
CA THR A 87 -15.21 -12.68 -4.95
C THR A 87 -15.16 -11.16 -4.97
N GLN A 88 -16.11 -10.50 -4.29
CA GLN A 88 -16.10 -9.02 -4.18
C GLN A 88 -14.80 -8.53 -3.53
N ASP A 89 -14.28 -9.23 -2.52
CA ASP A 89 -13.01 -8.87 -1.88
C ASP A 89 -11.82 -8.96 -2.84
N LYS A 90 -11.78 -10.00 -3.69
CA LYS A 90 -10.76 -10.14 -4.73
C LYS A 90 -10.87 -9.02 -5.78
N ILE A 91 -12.08 -8.68 -6.21
CA ILE A 91 -12.34 -7.54 -7.14
C ILE A 91 -11.84 -6.25 -6.50
N ASN A 92 -12.16 -6.01 -5.23
CA ASN A 92 -11.71 -4.84 -4.49
C ASN A 92 -10.17 -4.75 -4.44
N ALA A 93 -9.49 -5.88 -4.17
CA ALA A 93 -8.04 -5.93 -4.17
C ALA A 93 -7.44 -5.59 -5.55
N TYR A 94 -8.01 -6.13 -6.63
CA TYR A 94 -7.59 -5.80 -8.00
C TYR A 94 -7.81 -4.33 -8.32
N MET A 95 -9.01 -3.81 -8.06
CA MET A 95 -9.34 -2.41 -8.36
C MET A 95 -8.50 -1.43 -7.56
N THR A 96 -8.25 -1.72 -6.28
CA THR A 96 -7.39 -0.89 -5.43
C THR A 96 -5.96 -0.88 -5.95
N LEU A 97 -5.39 -2.06 -6.27
CA LEU A 97 -4.03 -2.15 -6.79
C LEU A 97 -3.89 -1.54 -8.19
N TYR A 98 -4.88 -1.74 -9.07
CA TYR A 98 -4.94 -1.09 -10.38
C TYR A 98 -4.93 0.43 -10.27
N THR A 99 -5.83 0.98 -9.43
CA THR A 99 -5.92 2.42 -9.19
C THR A 99 -4.60 2.97 -8.63
N ALA A 100 -4.00 2.27 -7.67
CA ALA A 100 -2.72 2.68 -7.10
C ALA A 100 -1.59 2.69 -8.14
N LEU A 101 -1.48 1.64 -8.96
CA LEU A 101 -0.44 1.54 -9.99
C LEU A 101 -0.59 2.62 -11.07
N VAL A 102 -1.81 2.82 -11.59
CA VAL A 102 -2.06 3.81 -12.65
C VAL A 102 -1.82 5.23 -12.15
N THR A 103 -2.33 5.57 -10.96
CA THR A 103 -2.17 6.89 -10.37
C THR A 103 -0.71 7.17 -10.01
N LEU A 104 -0.02 6.18 -9.41
CA LEU A 104 1.42 6.28 -9.13
C LEU A 104 2.23 6.51 -10.41
N CYS A 105 1.93 5.77 -11.49
CA CYS A 105 2.62 5.96 -12.77
C CYS A 105 2.40 7.37 -13.33
N LYS A 106 1.18 7.90 -13.28
CA LYS A 106 0.90 9.27 -13.71
C LYS A 106 1.67 10.31 -12.88
N ALA A 107 1.68 10.16 -11.56
CA ALA A 107 2.41 11.07 -10.66
C ALA A 107 3.93 11.01 -10.86
N ALA A 108 4.46 9.82 -11.18
CA ALA A 108 5.89 9.58 -11.36
C ALA A 108 6.38 9.81 -12.80
N ALA A 109 5.49 9.93 -13.79
CA ALA A 109 5.82 10.06 -15.21
C ALA A 109 6.83 11.19 -15.52
N PRO A 110 6.78 12.37 -14.88
CA PRO A 110 7.76 13.43 -15.12
C PRO A 110 9.20 13.02 -14.71
N MET A 111 9.36 12.07 -13.81
CA MET A 111 10.65 11.65 -13.25
C MET A 111 11.19 10.37 -13.87
N ILE A 112 10.31 9.40 -14.16
CA ILE A 112 10.67 8.08 -14.69
C ILE A 112 9.83 7.74 -15.95
N PRO A 113 9.96 8.55 -17.02
CA PRO A 113 9.04 8.56 -18.16
C PRO A 113 8.91 7.22 -18.89
N PHE A 114 9.98 6.49 -19.07
CA PHE A 114 9.96 5.27 -19.90
C PHE A 114 9.26 4.10 -19.20
N MET A 115 9.54 3.88 -17.91
CA MET A 115 8.93 2.79 -17.16
C MET A 115 7.44 3.04 -16.93
N THR A 116 7.06 4.28 -16.65
CA THR A 116 5.65 4.64 -16.44
C THR A 116 4.85 4.54 -17.73
N GLU A 117 5.45 4.90 -18.87
CA GLU A 117 4.84 4.71 -20.19
C GLU A 117 4.60 3.24 -20.50
N ASP A 118 5.59 2.37 -20.27
CA ASP A 118 5.46 0.93 -20.53
C ASP A 118 4.35 0.30 -19.67
N ILE A 119 4.30 0.64 -18.40
CA ILE A 119 3.23 0.19 -17.48
C ILE A 119 1.86 0.71 -17.95
N TYR A 120 1.76 1.98 -18.34
CA TYR A 120 0.52 2.59 -18.81
C TYR A 120 0.00 1.93 -20.08
N GLN A 121 0.87 1.67 -21.07
CA GLN A 121 0.50 0.99 -22.30
C GLN A 121 -0.10 -0.39 -22.02
N ASN A 122 0.47 -1.12 -21.06
CA ASN A 122 0.00 -2.45 -20.70
C ASN A 122 -1.28 -2.41 -19.85
N LEU A 123 -1.34 -1.57 -18.81
CA LEU A 123 -2.47 -1.56 -17.88
C LEU A 123 -3.70 -0.82 -18.40
N VAL A 124 -3.49 0.25 -19.18
CA VAL A 124 -4.58 1.14 -19.60
C VAL A 124 -4.86 0.97 -21.08
N ARG A 125 -3.89 1.29 -21.95
CA ARG A 125 -4.10 1.30 -23.42
C ARG A 125 -4.40 -0.06 -24.01
N ASN A 126 -3.92 -1.12 -23.37
CA ASN A 126 -4.19 -2.49 -23.86
C ASN A 126 -5.67 -2.86 -23.71
N ILE A 127 -6.34 -2.37 -22.68
CA ILE A 127 -7.75 -2.68 -22.38
C ILE A 127 -8.71 -1.57 -22.83
N ASP A 128 -8.28 -0.31 -22.83
CA ASP A 128 -9.08 0.84 -23.28
C ASP A 128 -8.33 1.65 -24.36
N LYS A 129 -8.72 1.45 -25.63
CA LYS A 129 -8.14 2.16 -26.77
C LYS A 129 -8.61 3.62 -26.88
N SER A 130 -9.61 4.03 -26.12
CA SER A 130 -10.09 5.42 -26.08
C SER A 130 -9.26 6.31 -25.13
N ALA A 131 -8.49 5.70 -24.20
CA ALA A 131 -7.57 6.43 -23.34
C ALA A 131 -6.48 7.17 -24.14
N PRO A 132 -5.85 8.23 -23.62
CA PRO A 132 -4.75 8.92 -24.30
C PRO A 132 -3.66 7.98 -24.81
N GLU A 133 -3.06 8.27 -25.97
CA GLU A 133 -2.07 7.39 -26.62
C GLU A 133 -0.79 7.18 -25.79
N SER A 134 -0.49 8.11 -24.88
CA SER A 134 0.66 8.06 -23.99
C SER A 134 0.27 8.57 -22.62
N ILE A 135 0.93 8.08 -21.55
CA ILE A 135 0.77 8.60 -20.19
C ILE A 135 1.12 10.10 -20.12
N HIS A 136 2.03 10.55 -20.98
CA HIS A 136 2.48 11.94 -21.05
C HIS A 136 1.46 12.89 -21.70
N LEU A 137 0.37 12.35 -22.27
CA LEU A 137 -0.78 13.10 -22.77
C LEU A 137 -1.96 13.07 -21.78
N CYS A 138 -1.81 12.37 -20.66
CA CYS A 138 -2.78 12.38 -19.59
C CYS A 138 -2.62 13.62 -18.71
N ASP A 139 -3.72 14.06 -18.11
CA ASP A 139 -3.66 15.05 -17.04
C ASP A 139 -2.92 14.49 -15.83
N PHE A 140 -2.25 15.39 -15.09
CA PHE A 140 -1.66 15.03 -13.80
C PHE A 140 -2.77 14.52 -12.87
N PRO A 141 -2.52 13.48 -12.05
CA PRO A 141 -3.58 12.94 -11.20
C PRO A 141 -4.05 13.95 -10.15
N GLU A 142 -5.37 14.01 -9.98
CA GLU A 142 -5.99 14.78 -8.92
C GLU A 142 -6.15 13.93 -7.66
N TYR A 143 -6.11 14.57 -6.49
CA TYR A 143 -6.39 13.92 -5.21
C TYR A 143 -7.78 14.31 -4.71
N ASP A 144 -8.43 13.40 -3.98
CA ASP A 144 -9.66 13.66 -3.25
C ASP A 144 -9.37 13.76 -1.75
N GLU A 145 -9.49 14.96 -1.19
CA GLU A 145 -9.27 15.19 0.25
C GLU A 145 -10.18 14.36 1.16
N LYS A 146 -11.37 13.96 0.66
CA LYS A 146 -12.31 13.14 1.42
C LYS A 146 -11.82 11.70 1.61
N LEU A 147 -10.91 11.26 0.74
CA LEU A 147 -10.30 9.94 0.84
C LEU A 147 -9.02 9.94 1.69
N ILE A 148 -8.54 11.12 2.12
CA ILE A 148 -7.38 11.24 3.00
C ILE A 148 -7.85 11.06 4.45
N ASP A 149 -7.55 9.91 5.02
CA ASP A 149 -7.81 9.55 6.41
C ASP A 149 -6.50 9.57 7.21
N LYS A 150 -6.23 10.69 7.89
CA LYS A 150 -4.99 10.87 8.63
C LYS A 150 -4.89 10.01 9.87
N GLU A 151 -6.00 9.68 10.51
CA GLU A 151 -6.03 8.76 11.65
C GLU A 151 -5.58 7.37 11.21
N LEU A 152 -6.21 6.85 10.16
CA LEU A 152 -5.84 5.56 9.55
C LEU A 152 -4.38 5.52 9.08
N GLU A 153 -3.86 6.60 8.47
CA GLU A 153 -2.47 6.67 8.05
C GLU A 153 -1.50 6.65 9.26
N ASN A 154 -1.81 7.41 10.31
CA ASN A 154 -0.98 7.49 11.53
C ASN A 154 -0.97 6.16 12.29
N ASP A 155 -2.13 5.52 12.47
CA ASP A 155 -2.23 4.22 13.13
C ASP A 155 -1.38 3.16 12.41
N MET A 156 -1.46 3.13 11.07
CA MET A 156 -0.63 2.22 10.28
C MET A 156 0.87 2.57 10.34
N GLU A 157 1.24 3.84 10.40
CA GLU A 157 2.63 4.26 10.59
C GLU A 157 3.16 3.76 11.95
N GLU A 158 2.36 3.86 13.01
CA GLU A 158 2.70 3.31 14.33
C GLU A 158 2.87 1.78 14.27
N VAL A 159 2.01 1.06 13.55
CA VAL A 159 2.16 -0.39 13.32
C VAL A 159 3.50 -0.68 12.62
N LEU A 160 3.85 0.08 11.59
CA LEU A 160 5.11 -0.10 10.87
C LEU A 160 6.32 0.08 11.81
N ASP A 161 6.30 1.13 12.61
CA ASP A 161 7.36 1.43 13.59
C ASP A 161 7.48 0.32 14.64
N ILE A 162 6.37 -0.14 15.21
CA ILE A 162 6.35 -1.26 16.17
C ILE A 162 6.94 -2.52 15.55
N VAL A 163 6.59 -2.83 14.30
CA VAL A 163 7.11 -4.01 13.60
C VAL A 163 8.62 -3.88 13.34
N VAL A 164 9.10 -2.70 12.95
CA VAL A 164 10.54 -2.43 12.74
C VAL A 164 11.30 -2.61 14.06
N LEU A 165 10.83 -2.01 15.14
CA LEU A 165 11.43 -2.14 16.47
C LEU A 165 11.38 -3.58 16.99
N GLY A 166 10.26 -4.27 16.83
CA GLY A 166 10.10 -5.66 17.22
C GLY A 166 11.06 -6.61 16.48
N ARG A 167 11.28 -6.37 15.18
CA ARG A 167 12.30 -7.10 14.40
C ARG A 167 13.72 -6.80 14.89
N ALA A 168 14.01 -5.54 15.25
CA ALA A 168 15.30 -5.17 15.80
C ALA A 168 15.53 -5.85 17.17
N CYS A 169 14.53 -5.90 18.05
CA CYS A 169 14.59 -6.62 19.33
C CYS A 169 14.85 -8.11 19.11
N ARG A 170 14.15 -8.75 18.17
CA ARG A 170 14.38 -10.16 17.83
C ARG A 170 15.81 -10.42 17.33
N ASN A 171 16.33 -9.54 16.48
CA ASN A 171 17.70 -9.64 15.98
C ASN A 171 18.72 -9.51 17.09
N THR A 172 18.54 -8.56 18.01
CA THR A 172 19.40 -8.37 19.18
C THR A 172 19.38 -9.58 20.10
N ALA A 173 18.21 -10.17 20.33
CA ALA A 173 18.04 -11.37 21.13
C ALA A 173 18.41 -12.67 20.37
N ASN A 174 18.80 -12.59 19.09
CA ASN A 174 19.11 -13.73 18.21
C ASN A 174 17.93 -14.72 18.06
N ILE A 175 16.70 -14.22 18.10
CA ILE A 175 15.45 -14.98 17.92
C ILE A 175 14.99 -14.84 16.47
N LYS A 176 14.90 -15.97 15.74
CA LYS A 176 14.47 -15.97 14.34
C LYS A 176 12.97 -15.60 14.22
N ASN A 177 12.59 -14.88 13.18
CA ASN A 177 11.18 -14.45 12.97
C ASN A 177 10.18 -15.63 12.96
N ARG A 178 10.57 -16.79 12.45
CA ARG A 178 9.71 -18.00 12.43
C ARG A 178 9.58 -18.70 13.78
N GLN A 179 10.32 -18.26 14.81
CA GLN A 179 10.17 -18.77 16.17
C GLN A 179 9.06 -17.99 16.86
N PRO A 180 7.94 -18.60 17.27
CA PRO A 180 6.87 -17.87 17.92
C PRO A 180 7.28 -17.37 19.29
N ILE A 181 6.83 -16.19 19.66
CA ILE A 181 6.96 -15.59 21.00
C ILE A 181 5.57 -15.59 21.65
N GLY A 182 5.52 -15.90 22.95
CA GLY A 182 4.26 -15.97 23.69
C GLY A 182 3.59 -14.63 23.90
N MET A 183 4.37 -13.58 24.25
CA MET A 183 3.86 -12.27 24.59
C MET A 183 4.86 -11.19 24.18
N MET A 184 4.35 -10.04 23.75
CA MET A 184 5.11 -8.82 23.49
C MET A 184 4.43 -7.66 24.20
N TYR A 185 5.22 -6.85 24.88
CA TYR A 185 4.77 -5.62 25.51
C TYR A 185 5.23 -4.42 24.70
N VAL A 186 4.30 -3.52 24.41
CA VAL A 186 4.54 -2.33 23.58
C VAL A 186 4.22 -1.09 24.42
N LYS A 187 5.14 -0.14 24.44
CA LYS A 187 4.87 1.21 24.95
C LYS A 187 4.61 2.13 23.77
N ALA A 188 3.38 2.56 23.64
CA ALA A 188 2.92 3.47 22.60
C ALA A 188 2.03 4.56 23.23
N PRO A 189 1.83 5.71 22.55
CA PRO A 189 1.00 6.81 23.08
C PRO A 189 -0.44 6.39 23.35
N GLU A 190 -1.00 5.54 22.49
CA GLU A 190 -2.36 5.01 22.59
C GLU A 190 -2.38 3.54 22.21
N ALA A 191 -3.37 2.81 22.74
CA ALA A 191 -3.58 1.43 22.36
C ALA A 191 -4.28 1.36 20.98
N LEU A 192 -3.68 0.63 20.07
CA LEU A 192 -4.24 0.40 18.73
C LEU A 192 -5.43 -0.57 18.81
N SER A 193 -6.34 -0.49 17.81
CA SER A 193 -7.47 -1.40 17.70
C SER A 193 -7.03 -2.82 17.34
N ASP A 194 -7.91 -3.81 17.56
CA ASP A 194 -7.65 -5.25 17.31
C ASP A 194 -7.13 -5.51 15.90
N PHE A 195 -7.63 -4.78 14.89
CA PHE A 195 -7.17 -4.90 13.51
C PHE A 195 -5.65 -4.66 13.37
N TYR A 196 -5.14 -3.64 14.02
CA TYR A 196 -3.70 -3.31 13.97
C TYR A 196 -2.87 -4.25 14.84
N ILE A 197 -3.43 -4.69 15.97
CA ILE A 197 -2.80 -5.71 16.84
C ILE A 197 -2.58 -7.00 16.07
N ASP A 198 -3.59 -7.48 15.33
CA ASP A 198 -3.48 -8.66 14.47
C ASP A 198 -2.35 -8.53 13.44
N ILE A 199 -2.16 -7.33 12.87
CA ILE A 199 -1.04 -7.08 11.94
C ILE A 199 0.30 -7.25 12.64
N ILE A 200 0.47 -6.67 13.82
CA ILE A 200 1.72 -6.74 14.59
C ILE A 200 2.01 -8.20 15.01
N GLU A 201 1.01 -8.92 15.49
CA GLU A 201 1.12 -10.33 15.89
C GLU A 201 1.58 -11.20 14.71
N ASP A 202 0.96 -11.05 13.54
CA ASP A 202 1.32 -11.76 12.32
C ASP A 202 2.74 -11.45 11.87
N GLU A 203 3.11 -10.15 11.80
CA GLU A 203 4.39 -9.70 11.28
C GLU A 203 5.57 -10.10 12.17
N LEU A 204 5.34 -10.15 13.46
CA LEU A 204 6.36 -10.48 14.45
C LEU A 204 6.27 -11.94 14.94
N ASN A 205 5.28 -12.72 14.48
CA ASN A 205 5.04 -14.08 14.96
C ASN A 205 4.95 -14.13 16.49
N VAL A 206 4.11 -13.28 17.06
CA VAL A 206 3.82 -13.16 18.48
C VAL A 206 2.39 -13.63 18.71
N LYS A 207 2.13 -14.36 19.80
CA LYS A 207 0.78 -14.87 20.09
C LYS A 207 -0.14 -13.84 20.73
N LYS A 208 0.43 -12.83 21.40
CA LYS A 208 -0.30 -11.76 22.04
C LYS A 208 0.54 -10.53 22.17
N VAL A 209 -0.02 -9.36 21.82
CA VAL A 209 0.55 -8.04 22.05
C VAL A 209 -0.25 -7.33 23.14
N GLU A 210 0.42 -6.73 24.10
CA GLU A 210 -0.18 -5.90 25.16
C GLU A 210 0.48 -4.52 25.19
N PHE A 211 -0.36 -3.49 25.22
CA PHE A 211 0.10 -2.11 25.38
C PHE A 211 0.23 -1.77 26.87
N THR A 212 1.34 -1.16 27.28
CA THR A 212 1.63 -0.80 28.67
C THR A 212 2.51 0.43 28.76
N ASP A 213 2.31 1.23 29.79
CA ASP A 213 3.17 2.40 30.07
C ASP A 213 4.52 2.02 30.70
N ASP A 214 4.61 0.87 31.33
CA ASP A 214 5.80 0.38 32.02
C ASP A 214 6.27 -0.96 31.46
N VAL A 215 7.06 -0.90 30.37
CA VAL A 215 7.69 -2.08 29.78
C VAL A 215 8.89 -2.59 30.59
N ALA A 216 9.41 -1.79 31.54
CA ALA A 216 10.54 -2.19 32.37
C ALA A 216 10.14 -3.13 33.53
N ALA A 217 8.83 -3.32 33.75
CA ALA A 217 8.29 -4.24 34.74
C ALA A 217 8.31 -5.72 34.27
N PHE A 218 8.61 -5.96 32.99
CA PHE A 218 8.62 -7.26 32.32
C PHE A 218 9.97 -7.56 31.67
#